data_9fad6d04fdf31e8a29bfedab88b89a92
#
_entry.id   9fad6d04fdf31e8a29bfedab88b89a92
#
_cell.length_a   1.000
_cell.length_b   1.000
_cell.length_c   1.000
_cell.angle_alpha   90.00
_cell.angle_beta   90.00
_cell.angle_gamma   90.00
#
_symmetry.space_group_name_H-M   'P 1'
#
loop_
_entity.id
_entity.type
_entity.pdbx_description
1 polymer ?
#
loop_
_entity_poly.entity_id
_entity_poly.type
_entity_poly.pdbx_seq_one_letter_code
_entity_poly.pdbx_strand_id
1 'polypeptide(L)'
;MSRVFNFSAGPSILPEVVLRQAADEMLDYKGSGMSVMEMSHRSKVYDNIIKEAEKDLRDLMKIPDNYKVLFLQGGASQQFSAIPMNLMINGVADYFITGQWAKKAYEEAQKYGKANAVASSADKTFSYIPDCSDLPISPDADYVYICHNNTIYGTTFKELPNTKGKILVADMSSDILSQPVNVSDYGLIYFGVQKNVGPAGVVIVIIREDLIRDDVMPLTPTMLKYKTQADNESLYNTPPCYGIYICGLVFKWVKEMGGLSAMKTHNEKKAAILYDFLDSSDMFKGTVVKKDRSLMNVPFVTGNEELDAKFVKEATAAGFVNLKGHRSVGGMRASIYNAMPIEGVEKLVDFMKDFEAKNK
;
A
#
# COMPACT_ATOMS: atom_id res chain seq x y z
N MET A 1 -26.09 -0.08 15.28
CA MET A 1 -25.75 0.99 14.31
C MET A 1 -25.11 0.35 13.11
N SER A 2 -25.51 0.71 11.89
CA SER A 2 -24.82 0.28 10.67
C SER A 2 -23.46 0.99 10.59
N ARG A 3 -22.41 0.30 10.12
CA ARG A 3 -21.09 0.91 9.88
C ARG A 3 -21.20 1.90 8.71
N VAL A 4 -20.44 3.00 8.80
CA VAL A 4 -20.29 3.94 7.68
C VAL A 4 -19.40 3.33 6.58
N PHE A 5 -19.55 3.79 5.34
CA PHE A 5 -18.64 3.48 4.24
C PHE A 5 -17.42 4.40 4.32
N ASN A 6 -16.31 3.85 4.80
CA ASN A 6 -15.07 4.60 5.01
C ASN A 6 -14.16 4.53 3.78
N PHE A 7 -14.07 5.63 3.03
CA PHE A 7 -13.21 5.79 1.84
C PHE A 7 -11.83 6.37 2.15
N SER A 8 -11.37 6.28 3.41
CA SER A 8 -10.06 6.79 3.81
C SER A 8 -8.93 6.11 3.05
N ALA A 9 -7.91 6.90 2.69
CA ALA A 9 -6.72 6.40 2.01
C ALA A 9 -5.72 5.66 2.92
N GLY A 10 -5.91 5.76 4.23
CA GLY A 10 -5.10 5.09 5.24
C GLY A 10 -4.94 5.94 6.51
N PRO A 11 -5.19 5.36 7.73
CA PRO A 11 -5.76 4.01 7.92
C PRO A 11 -7.11 3.83 7.23
N SER A 12 -7.31 2.65 6.63
CA SER A 12 -8.46 2.37 5.79
C SER A 12 -9.47 1.42 6.47
N ILE A 13 -10.56 1.14 5.74
CA ILE A 13 -11.52 0.13 6.14
C ILE A 13 -10.86 -1.25 6.26
N LEU A 14 -11.25 -2.02 7.29
CA LEU A 14 -10.87 -3.43 7.46
C LEU A 14 -12.10 -4.33 7.24
N PRO A 15 -11.88 -5.60 6.84
CA PRO A 15 -12.97 -6.56 6.70
C PRO A 15 -13.71 -6.71 8.04
N GLU A 16 -15.04 -6.64 8.01
CA GLU A 16 -15.82 -6.70 9.24
C GLU A 16 -15.67 -8.03 9.98
N VAL A 17 -15.54 -9.14 9.23
CA VAL A 17 -15.30 -10.47 9.80
C VAL A 17 -14.01 -10.50 10.60
N VAL A 18 -12.95 -9.86 10.12
CA VAL A 18 -11.66 -9.74 10.83
C VAL A 18 -11.82 -8.95 12.12
N LEU A 19 -12.56 -7.82 12.07
CA LEU A 19 -12.79 -7.00 13.27
C LEU A 19 -13.63 -7.73 14.31
N ARG A 20 -14.63 -8.53 13.88
CA ARG A 20 -15.46 -9.35 14.78
C ARG A 20 -14.62 -10.43 15.44
N GLN A 21 -13.83 -11.18 14.66
CA GLN A 21 -12.95 -12.19 15.23
C GLN A 21 -11.95 -11.58 16.22
N ALA A 22 -11.35 -10.44 15.87
CA ALA A 22 -10.44 -9.73 16.78
C ALA A 22 -11.12 -9.27 18.08
N ALA A 23 -12.40 -8.88 18.01
CA ALA A 23 -13.19 -8.52 19.19
C ALA A 23 -13.53 -9.74 20.04
N ASP A 24 -13.88 -10.87 19.45
CA ASP A 24 -14.19 -12.11 20.14
C ASP A 24 -12.95 -12.69 20.85
N GLU A 25 -11.77 -12.55 20.23
CA GLU A 25 -10.48 -13.00 20.78
C GLU A 25 -9.78 -11.94 21.67
N MET A 26 -10.42 -10.78 21.92
CA MET A 26 -9.78 -9.65 22.61
C MET A 26 -9.31 -9.96 24.02
N LEU A 27 -10.07 -10.70 24.79
CA LEU A 27 -9.74 -11.06 26.19
C LEU A 27 -9.08 -12.43 26.29
N ASP A 28 -9.35 -13.32 25.35
CA ASP A 28 -8.85 -14.70 25.39
C ASP A 28 -8.58 -15.22 23.98
N TYR A 29 -7.33 -15.09 23.54
CA TYR A 29 -6.92 -15.66 22.27
C TYR A 29 -6.88 -17.19 22.34
N LYS A 30 -7.86 -17.84 21.72
CA LYS A 30 -7.94 -19.30 21.53
C LYS A 30 -7.71 -20.13 22.82
N GLY A 31 -8.23 -19.67 23.94
CA GLY A 31 -8.12 -20.36 25.23
C GLY A 31 -6.77 -20.18 25.95
N SER A 32 -5.98 -19.18 25.53
CA SER A 32 -4.69 -18.85 26.18
C SER A 32 -4.86 -18.11 27.51
N GLY A 33 -6.08 -17.64 27.81
CA GLY A 33 -6.39 -16.84 28.99
C GLY A 33 -5.86 -15.41 28.95
N MET A 34 -5.39 -14.91 27.77
CA MET A 34 -4.88 -13.57 27.64
C MET A 34 -5.12 -12.99 26.24
N SER A 35 -5.13 -11.67 26.14
CA SER A 35 -5.13 -10.93 24.88
C SER A 35 -3.81 -11.09 24.14
N VAL A 36 -3.84 -11.05 22.80
CA VAL A 36 -2.61 -10.94 21.98
C VAL A 36 -1.80 -9.70 22.36
N MET A 37 -2.44 -8.63 22.85
CA MET A 37 -1.75 -7.39 23.29
C MET A 37 -0.89 -7.59 24.56
N GLU A 38 -1.20 -8.62 25.37
CA GLU A 38 -0.52 -8.91 26.64
C GLU A 38 0.54 -10.00 26.50
N MET A 39 0.58 -10.69 25.33
CA MET A 39 1.49 -11.82 25.13
C MET A 39 2.95 -11.37 25.02
N SER A 40 3.82 -12.10 25.71
CA SER A 40 5.24 -11.99 25.40
C SER A 40 5.49 -12.43 23.95
N HIS A 41 6.19 -11.61 23.18
CA HIS A 41 6.61 -11.95 21.82
C HIS A 41 7.55 -13.16 21.74
N ARG A 42 8.08 -13.62 22.89
CA ARG A 42 8.92 -14.83 23.02
C ARG A 42 8.12 -16.06 23.46
N SER A 43 6.80 -15.93 23.64
CA SER A 43 5.94 -17.05 23.98
C SER A 43 5.70 -17.93 22.74
N LYS A 44 5.52 -19.24 22.96
CA LYS A 44 5.17 -20.16 21.87
C LYS A 44 3.86 -19.80 21.18
N VAL A 45 2.92 -19.20 21.91
CA VAL A 45 1.62 -18.79 21.35
C VAL A 45 1.84 -17.66 20.33
N TYR A 46 2.64 -16.66 20.69
CA TYR A 46 2.92 -15.55 19.78
C TYR A 46 3.81 -15.98 18.60
N ASP A 47 4.79 -16.86 18.84
CA ASP A 47 5.62 -17.44 17.78
C ASP A 47 4.76 -18.10 16.69
N ASN A 48 3.71 -18.82 17.09
CA ASN A 48 2.74 -19.37 16.14
C ASN A 48 1.98 -18.28 15.37
N ILE A 49 1.59 -17.17 16.02
CA ILE A 49 0.86 -16.07 15.37
C ILE A 49 1.68 -15.46 14.25
N ILE A 50 2.94 -15.09 14.53
CA ILE A 50 3.79 -14.43 13.51
C ILE A 50 4.19 -15.40 12.39
N LYS A 51 4.47 -16.67 12.71
CA LYS A 51 4.80 -17.69 11.71
C LYS A 51 3.61 -18.04 10.81
N GLU A 52 2.41 -18.13 11.37
CA GLU A 52 1.20 -18.30 10.56
C GLU A 52 0.97 -17.09 9.64
N ALA A 53 1.14 -15.87 10.15
CA ALA A 53 1.01 -14.66 9.34
C ALA A 53 2.03 -14.63 8.19
N GLU A 54 3.30 -14.97 8.46
CA GLU A 54 4.32 -15.06 7.41
C GLU A 54 3.96 -16.16 6.40
N LYS A 55 3.58 -17.33 6.86
CA LYS A 55 3.19 -18.44 5.99
C LYS A 55 2.03 -18.06 5.07
N ASP A 56 0.98 -17.44 5.62
CA ASP A 56 -0.19 -17.05 4.84
C ASP A 56 0.15 -15.98 3.80
N LEU A 57 1.03 -15.03 4.12
CA LEU A 57 1.52 -14.05 3.16
C LEU A 57 2.36 -14.70 2.04
N ARG A 58 3.25 -15.64 2.41
CA ARG A 58 4.05 -16.41 1.44
C ARG A 58 3.17 -17.21 0.49
N ASP A 59 2.17 -17.90 1.02
CA ASP A 59 1.21 -18.68 0.23
C ASP A 59 0.43 -17.77 -0.77
N LEU A 60 -0.08 -16.61 -0.30
CA LEU A 60 -0.84 -15.67 -1.12
C LEU A 60 -0.04 -15.09 -2.26
N MET A 61 1.18 -14.63 -1.97
CA MET A 61 2.03 -13.94 -2.94
C MET A 61 2.99 -14.89 -3.68
N LYS A 62 2.99 -16.18 -3.32
CA LYS A 62 3.94 -17.18 -3.85
C LYS A 62 5.39 -16.71 -3.69
N ILE A 63 5.72 -16.22 -2.48
CA ILE A 63 7.06 -15.68 -2.18
C ILE A 63 8.09 -16.82 -2.26
N PRO A 64 9.13 -16.73 -3.10
CA PRO A 64 10.17 -17.75 -3.19
C PRO A 64 10.95 -17.91 -1.88
N ASP A 65 11.53 -19.11 -1.67
CA ASP A 65 12.26 -19.43 -0.43
C ASP A 65 13.52 -18.57 -0.22
N ASN A 66 14.09 -18.03 -1.30
CA ASN A 66 15.25 -17.12 -1.25
C ASN A 66 14.86 -15.65 -0.95
N TYR A 67 13.67 -15.42 -0.38
CA TYR A 67 13.25 -14.13 0.14
C TYR A 67 12.97 -14.23 1.63
N LYS A 68 13.32 -13.19 2.38
CA LYS A 68 12.90 -12.99 3.77
C LYS A 68 11.67 -12.08 3.82
N VAL A 69 10.77 -12.38 4.75
CA VAL A 69 9.64 -11.53 5.11
C VAL A 69 9.93 -10.94 6.48
N LEU A 70 9.98 -9.62 6.57
CA LEU A 70 10.31 -8.90 7.80
C LEU A 70 9.11 -8.08 8.26
N PHE A 71 8.69 -8.28 9.50
CA PHE A 71 7.65 -7.48 10.17
C PHE A 71 8.30 -6.40 10.99
N LEU A 72 8.23 -5.16 10.52
CA LEU A 72 8.96 -4.02 11.06
C LEU A 72 8.02 -2.95 11.62
N GLN A 73 8.60 -1.95 12.28
CA GLN A 73 7.94 -0.75 12.78
C GLN A 73 8.34 0.47 11.94
N GLY A 74 7.87 1.67 12.32
CA GLY A 74 8.28 2.95 11.71
C GLY A 74 7.49 3.34 10.47
N GLY A 75 6.58 2.49 9.98
CA GLY A 75 5.78 2.73 8.78
C GLY A 75 6.62 2.75 7.49
N ALA A 76 5.92 2.91 6.36
CA ALA A 76 6.56 2.97 5.04
C ALA A 76 7.58 4.11 4.91
N SER A 77 7.36 5.25 5.59
CA SER A 77 8.29 6.39 5.53
C SER A 77 9.67 6.09 6.11
N GLN A 78 9.79 5.17 7.09
CA GLN A 78 11.10 4.78 7.61
C GLN A 78 11.89 3.98 6.57
N GLN A 79 11.21 3.30 5.63
CA GLN A 79 11.88 2.58 4.57
C GLN A 79 12.57 3.51 3.56
N PHE A 80 12.14 4.77 3.46
CA PHE A 80 12.83 5.77 2.63
C PHE A 80 14.29 5.98 3.08
N SER A 81 14.56 5.81 4.38
CA SER A 81 15.91 5.85 4.96
C SER A 81 16.55 4.46 4.99
N ALA A 82 15.83 3.43 5.44
CA ALA A 82 16.37 2.09 5.60
C ALA A 82 16.87 1.49 4.28
N ILE A 83 16.13 1.69 3.17
CA ILE A 83 16.49 1.16 1.86
C ILE A 83 17.87 1.67 1.40
N PRO A 84 18.12 2.98 1.29
CA PRO A 84 19.44 3.45 0.89
C PRO A 84 20.54 3.05 1.89
N MET A 85 20.29 3.06 3.20
CA MET A 85 21.26 2.62 4.20
C MET A 85 21.70 1.16 4.02
N ASN A 86 20.82 0.28 3.53
CA ASN A 86 21.11 -1.14 3.34
C ASN A 86 21.54 -1.51 1.92
N LEU A 87 21.06 -0.80 0.89
CA LEU A 87 21.22 -1.22 -0.50
C LEU A 87 22.11 -0.30 -1.34
N MET A 88 22.33 0.96 -0.95
CA MET A 88 23.08 1.93 -1.76
C MET A 88 24.61 1.76 -1.52
N ILE A 89 25.17 0.69 -2.05
CA ILE A 89 26.57 0.28 -1.84
C ILE A 89 27.56 1.09 -2.70
N ASN A 90 27.22 1.31 -3.98
CA ASN A 90 27.99 2.18 -4.87
C ASN A 90 27.64 3.67 -4.66
N GLY A 91 26.67 3.94 -3.82
CA GLY A 91 26.20 5.29 -3.52
C GLY A 91 25.32 5.91 -4.60
N VAL A 92 24.73 5.12 -5.50
CA VAL A 92 23.86 5.61 -6.59
C VAL A 92 22.55 4.82 -6.65
N ALA A 93 21.43 5.51 -6.81
CA ALA A 93 20.15 4.89 -7.06
C ALA A 93 19.25 5.74 -7.96
N ASP A 94 18.38 5.09 -8.73
CA ASP A 94 17.50 5.72 -9.70
C ASP A 94 16.04 5.66 -9.24
N TYR A 95 15.31 6.75 -9.40
CA TYR A 95 13.96 6.92 -8.90
C TYR A 95 13.00 7.35 -10.00
N PHE A 96 11.81 6.75 -10.01
CA PHE A 96 10.66 7.19 -10.82
C PHE A 96 9.77 8.10 -9.98
N ILE A 97 9.69 9.37 -10.32
CA ILE A 97 8.91 10.37 -9.57
C ILE A 97 7.50 10.44 -10.15
N THR A 98 6.68 9.45 -9.80
CA THR A 98 5.28 9.32 -10.27
C THR A 98 4.25 9.81 -9.25
N GLY A 99 4.71 10.37 -8.13
CA GLY A 99 3.84 10.91 -7.08
C GLY A 99 4.62 11.43 -5.89
N GLN A 100 3.88 11.95 -4.90
CA GLN A 100 4.45 12.58 -3.71
C GLN A 100 5.28 11.60 -2.87
N TRP A 101 4.88 10.32 -2.79
CA TRP A 101 5.59 9.34 -1.98
C TRP A 101 6.92 8.95 -2.62
N ALA A 102 6.93 8.73 -3.93
CA ALA A 102 8.17 8.52 -4.68
C ALA A 102 9.10 9.73 -4.59
N LYS A 103 8.55 10.96 -4.66
CA LYS A 103 9.33 12.18 -4.47
C LYS A 103 9.97 12.25 -3.08
N LYS A 104 9.22 11.93 -2.02
CA LYS A 104 9.77 11.90 -0.64
C LYS A 104 10.85 10.83 -0.47
N ALA A 105 10.66 9.65 -1.05
CA ALA A 105 11.67 8.61 -1.02
C ALA A 105 12.96 9.05 -1.74
N TYR A 106 12.83 9.69 -2.89
CA TYR A 106 13.93 10.29 -3.63
C TYR A 106 14.68 11.37 -2.83
N GLU A 107 13.93 12.32 -2.24
CA GLU A 107 14.49 13.40 -1.41
C GLU A 107 15.22 12.84 -0.17
N GLU A 108 14.70 11.78 0.43
CA GLU A 108 15.34 11.12 1.56
C GLU A 108 16.63 10.42 1.13
N ALA A 109 16.60 9.68 0.01
CA ALA A 109 17.77 8.96 -0.50
C ALA A 109 18.95 9.86 -0.82
N GLN A 110 18.72 11.11 -1.23
CA GLN A 110 19.76 12.11 -1.48
C GLN A 110 20.63 12.43 -0.24
N LYS A 111 20.16 12.10 0.96
CA LYS A 111 20.95 12.26 2.19
C LYS A 111 22.01 11.18 2.35
N TYR A 112 21.89 10.08 1.63
CA TYR A 112 22.73 8.89 1.75
C TYR A 112 23.67 8.68 0.57
N GLY A 113 23.31 9.23 -0.61
CA GLY A 113 24.11 9.10 -1.82
C GLY A 113 23.50 9.88 -2.97
N LYS A 114 23.91 9.56 -4.19
CA LYS A 114 23.39 10.18 -5.40
C LYS A 114 22.11 9.49 -5.81
N ALA A 115 20.97 10.13 -5.60
CA ALA A 115 19.71 9.71 -6.18
C ALA A 115 19.44 10.49 -7.50
N ASN A 116 19.03 9.79 -8.56
CA ASN A 116 18.69 10.37 -9.85
C ASN A 116 17.19 10.21 -10.11
N ALA A 117 16.52 11.27 -10.54
CA ALA A 117 15.15 11.20 -11.03
C ALA A 117 15.18 10.85 -12.52
N VAL A 118 15.01 9.58 -12.89
CA VAL A 118 15.14 9.11 -14.27
C VAL A 118 13.87 9.30 -15.09
N ALA A 119 12.72 9.41 -14.42
CA ALA A 119 11.44 9.77 -15.04
C ALA A 119 10.56 10.50 -14.04
N SER A 120 9.68 11.39 -14.54
CA SER A 120 8.70 12.10 -13.71
C SER A 120 7.43 12.39 -14.51
N SER A 121 6.28 12.34 -13.85
CA SER A 121 4.99 12.81 -14.38
C SER A 121 4.46 14.05 -13.66
N ALA A 122 5.34 14.80 -13.02
CA ALA A 122 4.99 16.03 -12.30
C ALA A 122 4.46 17.14 -13.23
N ASP A 123 4.83 17.12 -14.51
CA ASP A 123 4.37 18.04 -15.57
C ASP A 123 2.85 18.08 -15.73
N LYS A 124 2.17 16.94 -15.44
CA LYS A 124 0.69 16.82 -15.47
C LYS A 124 0.14 16.38 -14.12
N THR A 125 0.70 16.90 -13.04
CA THR A 125 0.24 16.63 -11.66
C THR A 125 0.11 15.13 -11.38
N PHE A 126 1.05 14.33 -11.89
CA PHE A 126 1.12 12.87 -11.71
C PHE A 126 -0.14 12.10 -12.17
N SER A 127 -0.84 12.61 -13.19
CA SER A 127 -2.06 11.98 -13.73
C SER A 127 -1.80 10.81 -14.68
N TYR A 128 -0.54 10.47 -14.91
CA TYR A 128 -0.13 9.35 -15.79
C TYR A 128 1.17 8.70 -15.29
N ILE A 129 1.46 7.52 -15.80
CA ILE A 129 2.76 6.84 -15.64
C ILE A 129 3.57 7.10 -16.93
N PRO A 130 4.81 7.61 -16.82
CA PRO A 130 5.69 7.81 -17.98
C PRO A 130 5.95 6.51 -18.72
N ASP A 131 6.30 6.57 -20.00
CA ASP A 131 6.85 5.41 -20.71
C ASP A 131 8.15 4.99 -20.04
N CYS A 132 8.20 3.75 -19.60
CA CYS A 132 9.29 3.18 -18.81
C CYS A 132 10.07 2.10 -19.59
N SER A 133 9.88 2.00 -20.91
CA SER A 133 10.48 0.96 -21.74
C SER A 133 11.98 1.18 -22.01
N ASP A 134 12.40 2.44 -22.17
CA ASP A 134 13.80 2.78 -22.43
C ASP A 134 14.21 4.11 -21.77
N LEU A 135 14.48 4.04 -20.47
CA LEU A 135 14.92 5.17 -19.69
C LEU A 135 16.44 5.15 -19.42
N PRO A 136 17.06 6.31 -19.12
CA PRO A 136 18.50 6.40 -18.87
C PRO A 136 18.85 5.90 -17.46
N ILE A 137 18.64 4.59 -17.23
CA ILE A 137 19.07 3.93 -15.98
C ILE A 137 20.57 4.01 -15.83
N SER A 138 21.04 4.46 -14.66
CA SER A 138 22.45 4.65 -14.36
C SER A 138 23.20 3.30 -14.34
N PRO A 139 24.31 3.16 -15.05
CA PRO A 139 25.07 1.90 -15.08
C PRO A 139 25.58 1.46 -13.71
N ASP A 140 25.84 2.41 -12.83
CA ASP A 140 26.33 2.23 -11.44
C ASP A 140 25.21 2.24 -10.39
N ALA A 141 23.96 2.35 -10.79
CA ALA A 141 22.84 2.30 -9.84
C ALA A 141 22.80 0.97 -9.08
N ASP A 142 22.66 1.05 -7.76
CA ASP A 142 22.47 -0.09 -6.88
C ASP A 142 21.06 -0.65 -7.00
N TYR A 143 20.08 0.23 -7.20
CA TYR A 143 18.68 -0.13 -7.40
C TYR A 143 17.90 0.94 -8.17
N VAL A 144 16.75 0.52 -8.67
CA VAL A 144 15.71 1.38 -9.26
C VAL A 144 14.50 1.35 -8.35
N TYR A 145 13.93 2.51 -8.02
CA TYR A 145 12.82 2.64 -7.08
C TYR A 145 11.54 3.11 -7.78
N ILE A 146 10.42 2.45 -7.45
CA ILE A 146 9.06 2.85 -7.85
C ILE A 146 8.11 2.90 -6.64
N CYS A 147 7.15 3.80 -6.68
CA CYS A 147 5.91 3.69 -5.91
C CYS A 147 4.86 3.07 -6.85
N HIS A 148 4.58 1.77 -6.66
CA HIS A 148 3.83 0.97 -7.60
C HIS A 148 2.40 1.49 -7.81
N ASN A 149 1.76 1.96 -6.74
CA ASN A 149 0.44 2.62 -6.79
C ASN A 149 0.48 3.96 -6.04
N ASN A 150 0.16 5.04 -6.74
CA ASN A 150 0.22 6.40 -6.22
C ASN A 150 -1.09 6.78 -5.52
N THR A 151 -1.17 6.58 -4.23
CA THR A 151 -2.37 6.75 -3.38
C THR A 151 -3.06 8.11 -3.53
N ILE A 152 -2.28 9.18 -3.73
CA ILE A 152 -2.80 10.56 -3.81
C ILE A 152 -3.39 10.83 -5.19
N TYR A 153 -2.70 10.38 -6.23
CA TYR A 153 -2.99 10.75 -7.63
C TYR A 153 -3.76 9.68 -8.38
N GLY A 154 -3.88 8.45 -7.84
CA GLY A 154 -4.67 7.36 -8.42
C GLY A 154 -4.05 6.68 -9.63
N THR A 155 -2.75 6.88 -9.87
CA THR A 155 -2.01 6.18 -10.93
C THR A 155 -1.34 4.92 -10.41
N THR A 156 -1.20 3.90 -11.26
CA THR A 156 -0.53 2.64 -10.94
C THR A 156 0.27 2.13 -12.14
N PHE A 157 1.41 1.50 -11.86
CA PHE A 157 2.16 0.79 -12.90
C PHE A 157 1.37 -0.45 -13.34
N LYS A 158 1.08 -0.54 -14.64
CA LYS A 158 0.48 -1.74 -15.26
C LYS A 158 1.55 -2.68 -15.80
N GLU A 159 2.66 -2.10 -16.21
CA GLU A 159 3.87 -2.77 -16.66
C GLU A 159 5.05 -2.28 -15.84
N LEU A 160 5.97 -3.17 -15.52
CA LEU A 160 7.16 -2.80 -14.77
C LEU A 160 8.16 -2.07 -15.66
N PRO A 161 8.93 -1.12 -15.11
CA PRO A 161 9.95 -0.42 -15.87
C PRO A 161 11.08 -1.35 -16.29
N ASN A 162 11.65 -1.09 -17.46
CA ASN A 162 12.90 -1.71 -17.86
C ASN A 162 14.06 -1.16 -17.02
N THR A 163 14.47 -1.91 -16.01
CA THR A 163 15.54 -1.51 -15.09
C THR A 163 16.94 -1.77 -15.66
N LYS A 164 17.05 -2.27 -16.90
CA LYS A 164 18.31 -2.68 -17.52
C LYS A 164 19.14 -3.64 -16.64
N GLY A 165 18.43 -4.55 -15.94
CA GLY A 165 19.01 -5.57 -15.06
C GLY A 165 19.35 -5.09 -13.66
N LYS A 166 19.02 -3.85 -13.29
CA LYS A 166 19.17 -3.36 -11.93
C LYS A 166 18.06 -3.88 -11.02
N ILE A 167 18.36 -3.96 -9.74
CA ILE A 167 17.43 -4.38 -8.70
C ILE A 167 16.23 -3.43 -8.68
N LEU A 168 15.01 -3.96 -8.75
CA LEU A 168 13.78 -3.18 -8.59
C LEU A 168 13.34 -3.17 -7.13
N VAL A 169 13.11 -1.99 -6.59
CA VAL A 169 12.57 -1.73 -5.25
C VAL A 169 11.20 -1.08 -5.40
N ALA A 170 10.18 -1.61 -4.74
CA ALA A 170 8.82 -1.11 -4.87
C ALA A 170 8.15 -0.83 -3.52
N ASP A 171 7.56 0.38 -3.41
CA ASP A 171 6.52 0.69 -2.42
C ASP A 171 5.17 0.21 -2.97
N MET A 172 4.62 -0.84 -2.35
CA MET A 172 3.30 -1.36 -2.68
C MET A 172 2.26 -1.09 -1.58
N SER A 173 2.47 -0.09 -0.74
CA SER A 173 1.61 0.17 0.42
C SER A 173 0.13 0.27 0.08
N SER A 174 -0.25 0.79 -1.09
CA SER A 174 -1.65 1.04 -1.43
C SER A 174 -2.28 0.05 -2.41
N ASP A 175 -1.53 -0.94 -2.87
CA ASP A 175 -2.06 -1.96 -3.78
C ASP A 175 -1.56 -3.39 -3.51
N ILE A 176 -0.75 -3.59 -2.47
CA ILE A 176 -0.37 -4.93 -2.04
C ILE A 176 -1.61 -5.80 -1.80
N LEU A 177 -1.56 -7.07 -2.18
CA LEU A 177 -2.65 -8.04 -2.09
C LEU A 177 -3.93 -7.67 -2.87
N SER A 178 -3.89 -6.68 -3.75
CA SER A 178 -5.03 -6.33 -4.60
C SER A 178 -5.13 -7.20 -5.86
N GLN A 179 -4.01 -7.78 -6.27
CA GLN A 179 -3.86 -8.63 -7.45
C GLN A 179 -2.58 -9.48 -7.33
N PRO A 180 -2.43 -10.54 -8.16
CA PRO A 180 -1.18 -11.28 -8.24
C PRO A 180 -0.02 -10.39 -8.69
N VAL A 181 1.14 -10.58 -8.07
CA VAL A 181 2.43 -10.02 -8.50
C VAL A 181 3.47 -11.13 -8.52
N ASN A 182 4.42 -11.07 -9.46
CA ASN A 182 5.56 -11.98 -9.44
C ASN A 182 6.66 -11.38 -8.55
N VAL A 183 6.81 -11.90 -7.34
CA VAL A 183 7.80 -11.41 -6.36
C VAL A 183 9.22 -11.45 -6.91
N SER A 184 9.52 -12.42 -7.80
CA SER A 184 10.87 -12.56 -8.39
C SER A 184 11.30 -11.41 -9.30
N ASP A 185 10.38 -10.55 -9.72
CA ASP A 185 10.70 -9.36 -10.51
C ASP A 185 11.32 -8.23 -9.66
N TYR A 186 11.29 -8.39 -8.33
CA TYR A 186 11.74 -7.38 -7.38
C TYR A 186 12.88 -7.90 -6.50
N GLY A 187 13.82 -7.04 -6.18
CA GLY A 187 14.77 -7.33 -5.11
C GLY A 187 14.20 -7.02 -3.74
N LEU A 188 13.33 -6.00 -3.66
CA LEU A 188 12.66 -5.62 -2.43
C LEU A 188 11.26 -5.05 -2.72
N ILE A 189 10.26 -5.58 -2.02
CA ILE A 189 8.91 -5.01 -1.92
C ILE A 189 8.71 -4.59 -0.47
N TYR A 190 8.14 -3.41 -0.24
CA TYR A 190 7.69 -3.05 1.10
C TYR A 190 6.32 -2.37 1.08
N PHE A 191 5.65 -2.42 2.21
CA PHE A 191 4.33 -1.82 2.35
C PHE A 191 3.96 -1.52 3.79
N GLY A 192 3.41 -0.32 4.02
CA GLY A 192 2.72 0.01 5.26
C GLY A 192 1.35 -0.65 5.28
N VAL A 193 1.07 -1.44 6.32
CA VAL A 193 -0.13 -2.31 6.34
C VAL A 193 -1.45 -1.56 6.50
N GLN A 194 -1.44 -0.31 6.97
CA GLN A 194 -2.64 0.48 7.32
C GLN A 194 -3.56 0.82 6.15
N LYS A 195 -3.21 0.43 4.94
CA LYS A 195 -4.05 0.65 3.74
C LYS A 195 -4.86 -0.58 3.39
N ASN A 196 -4.21 -1.68 3.07
CA ASN A 196 -4.89 -2.86 2.51
C ASN A 196 -4.77 -4.13 3.35
N VAL A 197 -4.02 -4.11 4.45
CA VAL A 197 -3.57 -5.33 5.15
C VAL A 197 -3.90 -5.35 6.64
N GLY A 198 -3.91 -4.20 7.33
CA GLY A 198 -4.07 -4.19 8.78
C GLY A 198 -4.14 -2.78 9.39
N PRO A 199 -3.93 -2.63 10.70
CA PRO A 199 -3.89 -1.34 11.38
C PRO A 199 -2.55 -0.63 11.16
N ALA A 200 -2.49 0.69 11.46
CA ALA A 200 -1.23 1.42 11.49
C ALA A 200 -0.25 0.84 12.51
N GLY A 201 1.05 0.94 12.23
CA GLY A 201 2.13 0.54 13.14
C GLY A 201 3.03 -0.58 12.62
N VAL A 202 2.59 -1.36 11.66
CA VAL A 202 3.38 -2.41 11.00
C VAL A 202 3.79 -1.96 9.60
N VAL A 203 5.02 -2.26 9.21
CA VAL A 203 5.47 -2.28 7.83
C VAL A 203 6.06 -3.66 7.53
N ILE A 204 5.74 -4.21 6.37
CA ILE A 204 6.29 -5.50 5.95
C ILE A 204 7.26 -5.24 4.81
N VAL A 205 8.42 -5.91 4.89
CA VAL A 205 9.45 -5.91 3.85
C VAL A 205 9.64 -7.33 3.36
N ILE A 206 9.53 -7.53 2.06
CA ILE A 206 9.86 -8.79 1.38
C ILE A 206 11.15 -8.51 0.60
N ILE A 207 12.24 -9.14 1.00
CA ILE A 207 13.57 -8.84 0.47
C ILE A 207 14.30 -10.11 0.06
N ARG A 208 14.95 -10.09 -1.10
CA ARG A 208 15.77 -11.20 -1.58
C ARG A 208 17.00 -11.38 -0.68
N GLU A 209 17.34 -12.61 -0.34
CA GLU A 209 18.38 -12.92 0.67
C GLU A 209 19.77 -12.38 0.31
N ASP A 210 20.14 -12.36 -0.97
CA ASP A 210 21.42 -11.82 -1.43
C ASP A 210 21.60 -10.31 -1.20
N LEU A 211 20.50 -9.61 -0.90
CA LEU A 211 20.48 -8.19 -0.56
C LEU A 211 20.60 -7.92 0.95
N ILE A 212 20.54 -8.96 1.76
CA ILE A 212 20.71 -8.87 3.22
C ILE A 212 22.19 -9.02 3.57
N ARG A 213 22.84 -7.90 3.82
CA ARG A 213 24.30 -7.80 3.89
C ARG A 213 24.78 -7.29 5.25
N ASP A 214 26.04 -7.60 5.59
CA ASP A 214 26.76 -7.03 6.75
C ASP A 214 27.38 -5.67 6.41
N ASP A 215 27.88 -5.52 5.19
CA ASP A 215 28.56 -4.35 4.67
C ASP A 215 27.57 -3.27 4.17
N VAL A 216 26.73 -2.82 5.09
CA VAL A 216 25.78 -1.72 4.86
C VAL A 216 26.45 -0.37 5.10
N MET A 217 25.77 0.73 4.78
CA MET A 217 26.29 2.08 4.99
C MET A 217 26.82 2.27 6.42
N PRO A 218 28.00 2.88 6.60
CA PRO A 218 28.51 3.18 7.94
C PRO A 218 27.50 3.95 8.80
N LEU A 219 27.48 3.65 10.10
CA LEU A 219 26.56 4.24 11.08
C LEU A 219 25.08 3.89 10.88
N THR A 220 24.72 2.92 10.03
CA THR A 220 23.36 2.41 9.94
C THR A 220 22.90 1.92 11.32
N PRO A 221 21.84 2.48 11.90
CA PRO A 221 21.34 2.05 13.20
C PRO A 221 20.98 0.55 13.20
N THR A 222 21.27 -0.15 14.30
CA THR A 222 20.99 -1.59 14.43
C THR A 222 19.58 -1.96 14.03
N MET A 223 18.59 -1.17 14.45
CA MET A 223 17.16 -1.40 14.16
C MET A 223 16.79 -1.23 12.68
N LEU A 224 17.59 -0.50 11.90
CA LEU A 224 17.37 -0.28 10.47
C LEU A 224 18.15 -1.25 9.58
N LYS A 225 19.03 -2.09 10.14
CA LYS A 225 19.71 -3.15 9.38
C LYS A 225 18.75 -4.29 9.09
N TYR A 226 18.53 -4.59 7.82
CA TYR A 226 17.69 -5.74 7.43
C TYR A 226 18.26 -7.06 7.95
N LYS A 227 19.60 -7.18 7.99
CA LYS A 227 20.25 -8.37 8.56
C LYS A 227 19.91 -8.58 10.03
N THR A 228 19.91 -7.53 10.85
CA THR A 228 19.50 -7.64 12.26
C THR A 228 18.07 -8.20 12.38
N GLN A 229 17.16 -7.73 11.55
CA GLN A 229 15.78 -8.18 11.59
C GLN A 229 15.63 -9.61 11.03
N ALA A 230 16.34 -9.94 9.96
CA ALA A 230 16.30 -11.27 9.35
C ALA A 230 16.89 -12.35 10.28
N ASP A 231 18.06 -12.10 10.87
CA ASP A 231 18.74 -13.03 11.78
C ASP A 231 17.94 -13.30 13.07
N ASN A 232 16.99 -12.42 13.40
CA ASN A 232 16.13 -12.52 14.58
C ASN A 232 14.66 -12.77 14.23
N GLU A 233 14.32 -13.16 12.99
CA GLU A 233 12.94 -13.46 12.56
C GLU A 233 11.95 -12.33 12.92
N SER A 234 12.38 -11.07 12.77
CA SER A 234 11.65 -9.84 13.15
C SER A 234 11.42 -9.66 14.66
N LEU A 235 12.06 -10.46 15.50
CA LEU A 235 11.89 -10.48 16.96
C LEU A 235 13.15 -9.97 17.71
N TYR A 236 13.98 -9.15 17.05
CA TYR A 236 15.14 -8.52 17.71
C TYR A 236 14.70 -7.70 18.94
N ASN A 237 13.61 -6.97 18.82
CA ASN A 237 12.88 -6.32 19.93
C ASN A 237 11.41 -6.73 19.89
N THR A 238 10.62 -6.27 20.85
CA THR A 238 9.16 -6.52 20.86
C THR A 238 8.52 -5.90 19.62
N PRO A 239 7.92 -6.71 18.73
CA PRO A 239 7.26 -6.20 17.52
C PRO A 239 5.86 -5.65 17.86
N PRO A 240 5.15 -5.02 16.92
CA PRO A 240 3.77 -4.60 17.09
C PRO A 240 2.82 -5.83 17.05
N CYS A 241 2.85 -6.64 18.11
CA CYS A 241 2.24 -7.97 18.18
C CYS A 241 0.78 -8.03 17.70
N TYR A 242 -0.04 -7.12 18.22
CA TYR A 242 -1.47 -7.08 17.86
C TYR A 242 -1.68 -6.67 16.40
N GLY A 243 -0.87 -5.74 15.89
CA GLY A 243 -0.92 -5.35 14.48
C GLY A 243 -0.59 -6.51 13.54
N ILE A 244 0.41 -7.32 13.87
CA ILE A 244 0.81 -8.51 13.10
C ILE A 244 -0.29 -9.58 13.16
N TYR A 245 -0.92 -9.79 14.33
CA TYR A 245 -2.06 -10.67 14.47
C TYR A 245 -3.21 -10.26 13.53
N ILE A 246 -3.58 -8.97 13.51
CA ILE A 246 -4.62 -8.48 12.60
C ILE A 246 -4.22 -8.69 11.12
N CYS A 247 -2.95 -8.45 10.76
CA CYS A 247 -2.46 -8.76 9.40
C CYS A 247 -2.68 -10.24 9.06
N GLY A 248 -2.36 -11.14 9.97
CA GLY A 248 -2.60 -12.59 9.80
C GLY A 248 -4.08 -12.92 9.56
N LEU A 249 -5.00 -12.27 10.28
CA LEU A 249 -6.44 -12.43 10.04
C LEU A 249 -6.86 -11.92 8.66
N VAL A 250 -6.29 -10.79 8.22
CA VAL A 250 -6.57 -10.26 6.86
C VAL A 250 -6.01 -11.18 5.78
N PHE A 251 -4.82 -11.77 5.97
CA PHE A 251 -4.27 -12.74 5.02
C PHE A 251 -5.17 -13.97 4.88
N LYS A 252 -5.67 -14.51 5.99
CA LYS A 252 -6.65 -15.61 5.99
C LYS A 252 -7.92 -15.22 5.24
N TRP A 253 -8.46 -14.04 5.52
CA TRP A 253 -9.62 -13.53 4.82
C TRP A 253 -9.39 -13.44 3.29
N VAL A 254 -8.23 -12.95 2.84
CA VAL A 254 -7.90 -12.91 1.39
C VAL A 254 -7.83 -14.32 0.79
N LYS A 255 -7.29 -15.31 1.54
CA LYS A 255 -7.31 -16.73 1.13
C LYS A 255 -8.74 -17.26 0.98
N GLU A 256 -9.62 -16.96 1.94
CA GLU A 256 -11.04 -17.36 1.93
C GLU A 256 -11.82 -16.71 0.78
N MET A 257 -11.45 -15.48 0.38
CA MET A 257 -11.98 -14.81 -0.80
C MET A 257 -11.54 -15.43 -2.14
N GLY A 258 -10.74 -16.50 -2.10
CA GLY A 258 -10.21 -17.21 -3.28
C GLY A 258 -8.81 -16.74 -3.72
N GLY A 259 -8.09 -16.04 -2.86
CA GLY A 259 -6.72 -15.57 -3.11
C GLY A 259 -6.64 -14.38 -4.05
N LEU A 260 -5.42 -14.08 -4.52
CA LEU A 260 -5.16 -12.83 -5.24
C LEU A 260 -5.82 -12.74 -6.63
N SER A 261 -6.01 -13.86 -7.33
CA SER A 261 -6.70 -13.85 -8.62
C SER A 261 -8.18 -13.50 -8.49
N ALA A 262 -8.87 -14.07 -7.51
CA ALA A 262 -10.26 -13.74 -7.20
C ALA A 262 -10.38 -12.28 -6.69
N MET A 263 -9.42 -11.85 -5.85
CA MET A 263 -9.38 -10.48 -5.35
C MET A 263 -9.18 -9.47 -6.48
N LYS A 264 -8.33 -9.76 -7.47
CA LYS A 264 -8.18 -8.94 -8.68
C LYS A 264 -9.50 -8.75 -9.40
N THR A 265 -10.19 -9.84 -9.71
CA THR A 265 -11.51 -9.81 -10.38
C THR A 265 -12.54 -9.00 -9.57
N HIS A 266 -12.55 -9.18 -8.23
CA HIS A 266 -13.41 -8.43 -7.33
C HIS A 266 -13.10 -6.91 -7.38
N ASN A 267 -11.82 -6.54 -7.35
CA ASN A 267 -11.38 -5.15 -7.39
C ASN A 267 -11.63 -4.50 -8.76
N GLU A 268 -11.41 -5.23 -9.86
CA GLU A 268 -11.72 -4.75 -11.21
C GLU A 268 -13.22 -4.44 -11.36
N LYS A 269 -14.10 -5.36 -10.94
CA LYS A 269 -15.55 -5.14 -10.93
C LYS A 269 -15.93 -3.92 -10.09
N LYS A 270 -15.39 -3.81 -8.89
CA LYS A 270 -15.64 -2.70 -7.97
C LYS A 270 -15.18 -1.35 -8.53
N ALA A 271 -13.97 -1.30 -9.10
CA ALA A 271 -13.43 -0.09 -9.70
C ALA A 271 -14.20 0.33 -10.95
N ALA A 272 -14.63 -0.62 -11.78
CA ALA A 272 -15.42 -0.35 -12.99
C ALA A 272 -16.70 0.40 -12.67
N ILE A 273 -17.43 0.03 -11.60
CA ILE A 273 -18.66 0.72 -11.18
C ILE A 273 -18.45 2.24 -11.03
N LEU A 274 -17.36 2.63 -10.38
CA LEU A 274 -17.07 4.05 -10.17
C LEU A 274 -16.50 4.72 -11.42
N TYR A 275 -15.57 4.07 -12.12
CA TYR A 275 -14.95 4.64 -13.32
C TYR A 275 -15.93 4.78 -14.49
N ASP A 276 -16.84 3.84 -14.71
CA ASP A 276 -17.86 3.91 -15.76
C ASP A 276 -18.81 5.08 -15.52
N PHE A 277 -19.16 5.33 -14.25
CA PHE A 277 -19.92 6.52 -13.90
C PHE A 277 -19.12 7.80 -14.15
N LEU A 278 -17.87 7.90 -13.68
CA LEU A 278 -17.04 9.09 -13.89
C LEU A 278 -16.79 9.40 -15.37
N ASP A 279 -16.71 8.35 -16.20
CA ASP A 279 -16.53 8.51 -17.65
C ASP A 279 -17.79 8.99 -18.37
N SER A 280 -18.96 8.74 -17.80
CA SER A 280 -20.28 9.12 -18.37
C SER A 280 -20.89 10.38 -17.74
N SER A 281 -20.47 10.76 -16.52
CA SER A 281 -21.01 11.92 -15.80
C SER A 281 -20.65 13.24 -16.51
N ASP A 282 -21.60 14.19 -16.53
CA ASP A 282 -21.33 15.57 -17.00
C ASP A 282 -20.61 16.39 -15.93
N MET A 283 -20.87 16.10 -14.65
CA MET A 283 -20.36 16.86 -13.52
C MET A 283 -19.04 16.28 -12.96
N PHE A 284 -18.98 14.98 -12.67
CA PHE A 284 -17.83 14.36 -12.03
C PHE A 284 -16.84 13.83 -13.07
N LYS A 285 -15.55 14.16 -12.91
CA LYS A 285 -14.50 13.75 -13.83
C LYS A 285 -13.34 13.09 -13.08
N GLY A 286 -12.91 11.92 -13.55
CA GLY A 286 -11.67 11.30 -13.08
C GLY A 286 -10.46 12.10 -13.54
N THR A 287 -9.43 12.18 -12.68
CA THR A 287 -8.21 12.98 -12.97
C THR A 287 -7.09 12.19 -13.63
N VAL A 288 -7.24 10.88 -13.78
CA VAL A 288 -6.19 9.96 -14.25
C VAL A 288 -6.46 9.49 -15.67
N VAL A 289 -5.43 9.42 -16.51
CA VAL A 289 -5.54 8.80 -17.84
C VAL A 289 -5.97 7.32 -17.72
N LYS A 290 -6.88 6.88 -18.60
CA LYS A 290 -7.57 5.58 -18.45
C LYS A 290 -6.63 4.39 -18.28
N LYS A 291 -5.53 4.33 -19.05
CA LYS A 291 -4.58 3.21 -19.02
C LYS A 291 -3.86 3.04 -17.68
N ASP A 292 -3.69 4.13 -16.92
CA ASP A 292 -2.88 4.18 -15.69
C ASP A 292 -3.74 4.22 -14.42
N ARG A 293 -5.06 4.05 -14.52
CA ARG A 293 -5.99 4.11 -13.39
C ARG A 293 -5.73 3.03 -12.35
N SER A 294 -5.69 3.44 -11.08
CA SER A 294 -5.60 2.56 -9.92
C SER A 294 -6.93 1.83 -9.66
N LEU A 295 -6.85 0.58 -9.24
CA LEU A 295 -8.01 -0.16 -8.72
C LEU A 295 -8.32 0.17 -7.25
N MET A 296 -7.40 0.87 -6.57
CA MET A 296 -7.47 1.11 -5.12
C MET A 296 -7.83 2.54 -4.74
N ASN A 297 -7.37 3.53 -5.53
CA ASN A 297 -7.54 4.95 -5.22
C ASN A 297 -8.06 5.69 -6.45
N VAL A 298 -9.27 6.21 -6.34
CA VAL A 298 -9.97 6.86 -7.44
C VAL A 298 -10.16 8.34 -7.12
N PRO A 299 -9.26 9.24 -7.59
CA PRO A 299 -9.45 10.68 -7.46
C PRO A 299 -10.39 11.22 -8.55
N PHE A 300 -11.22 12.19 -8.16
CA PHE A 300 -12.16 12.85 -9.07
C PHE A 300 -12.49 14.26 -8.59
N VAL A 301 -13.00 15.08 -9.50
CA VAL A 301 -13.36 16.49 -9.28
C VAL A 301 -14.67 16.81 -9.98
N THR A 302 -15.34 17.90 -9.57
CA THR A 302 -16.43 18.51 -10.35
C THR A 302 -15.93 19.67 -11.24
N GLY A 303 -14.71 20.12 -11.05
CA GLY A 303 -14.18 21.32 -11.70
C GLY A 303 -14.61 22.62 -11.02
N ASN A 304 -15.35 22.55 -9.90
CA ASN A 304 -15.77 23.67 -9.08
C ASN A 304 -15.52 23.34 -7.60
N GLU A 305 -14.65 24.09 -6.94
CA GLU A 305 -14.24 23.84 -5.56
C GLU A 305 -15.40 23.96 -4.56
N GLU A 306 -16.38 24.82 -4.82
CA GLU A 306 -17.56 24.96 -3.95
C GLU A 306 -18.48 23.72 -4.05
N LEU A 307 -18.65 23.18 -5.26
CA LEU A 307 -19.39 21.93 -5.49
C LEU A 307 -18.63 20.73 -4.88
N ASP A 308 -17.29 20.68 -5.01
CA ASP A 308 -16.48 19.65 -4.37
C ASP A 308 -16.67 19.66 -2.85
N ALA A 309 -16.61 20.84 -2.23
CA ALA A 309 -16.82 21.00 -0.79
C ALA A 309 -18.26 20.63 -0.35
N LYS A 310 -19.27 21.05 -1.14
CA LYS A 310 -20.68 20.71 -0.91
C LYS A 310 -20.89 19.20 -0.99
N PHE A 311 -20.36 18.55 -2.03
CA PHE A 311 -20.44 17.11 -2.21
C PHE A 311 -19.84 16.36 -1.01
N VAL A 312 -18.62 16.70 -0.59
CA VAL A 312 -17.95 16.07 0.56
C VAL A 312 -18.79 16.21 1.84
N LYS A 313 -19.38 17.38 2.07
CA LYS A 313 -20.23 17.64 3.25
C LYS A 313 -21.50 16.76 3.23
N GLU A 314 -22.22 16.73 2.10
CA GLU A 314 -23.46 15.98 1.96
C GLU A 314 -23.19 14.47 1.98
N ALA A 315 -22.14 13.99 1.30
CA ALA A 315 -21.72 12.59 1.31
C ALA A 315 -21.37 12.12 2.72
N THR A 316 -20.65 12.95 3.49
CA THR A 316 -20.31 12.62 4.89
C THR A 316 -21.57 12.48 5.75
N ALA A 317 -22.55 13.37 5.58
CA ALA A 317 -23.83 13.29 6.28
C ALA A 317 -24.65 12.03 5.88
N ALA A 318 -24.49 11.57 4.64
CA ALA A 318 -25.11 10.34 4.13
C ALA A 318 -24.36 9.04 4.51
N GLY A 319 -23.23 9.13 5.26
CA GLY A 319 -22.47 7.98 5.73
C GLY A 319 -21.32 7.56 4.81
N PHE A 320 -20.97 8.34 3.79
CA PHE A 320 -19.80 8.17 2.94
C PHE A 320 -18.67 9.07 3.45
N VAL A 321 -17.82 8.55 4.33
CA VAL A 321 -16.84 9.37 5.04
C VAL A 321 -15.46 9.34 4.37
N ASN A 322 -14.68 10.41 4.59
CA ASN A 322 -13.28 10.55 4.13
C ASN A 322 -13.10 10.62 2.60
N LEU A 323 -14.08 11.14 1.88
CA LEU A 323 -14.00 11.35 0.43
C LEU A 323 -13.19 12.59 0.02
N LYS A 324 -12.91 13.53 0.94
CA LYS A 324 -12.11 14.73 0.62
C LYS A 324 -10.75 14.34 0.04
N GLY A 325 -10.39 14.91 -1.10
CA GLY A 325 -9.09 14.72 -1.74
C GLY A 325 -7.92 15.19 -0.89
N HIS A 326 -6.71 14.80 -1.29
CA HIS A 326 -5.50 15.24 -0.59
C HIS A 326 -5.31 16.75 -0.77
N ARG A 327 -4.84 17.43 0.29
CA ARG A 327 -4.65 18.90 0.31
C ARG A 327 -3.80 19.47 -0.84
N SER A 328 -2.92 18.66 -1.44
CA SER A 328 -2.06 19.07 -2.57
C SER A 328 -2.74 18.96 -3.93
N VAL A 329 -3.91 18.32 -4.03
CA VAL A 329 -4.61 18.05 -5.30
C VAL A 329 -6.02 18.66 -5.29
N GLY A 330 -6.65 18.71 -4.12
CA GLY A 330 -8.06 19.13 -4.00
C GLY A 330 -9.04 18.03 -4.39
N GLY A 331 -10.25 18.41 -4.73
CA GLY A 331 -11.30 17.50 -5.19
C GLY A 331 -11.67 16.42 -4.18
N MET A 332 -12.03 15.27 -4.69
CA MET A 332 -12.41 14.08 -3.94
C MET A 332 -11.51 12.90 -4.27
N ARG A 333 -11.48 11.90 -3.37
CA ARG A 333 -10.83 10.61 -3.63
C ARG A 333 -11.59 9.51 -2.89
N ALA A 334 -12.08 8.53 -3.64
CA ALA A 334 -12.60 7.28 -3.09
C ALA A 334 -11.46 6.25 -3.04
N SER A 335 -11.03 5.88 -1.82
CA SER A 335 -10.11 4.75 -1.64
C SER A 335 -10.93 3.50 -1.38
N ILE A 336 -10.95 2.60 -2.37
CA ILE A 336 -11.84 1.44 -2.44
C ILE A 336 -11.08 0.11 -2.24
N TYR A 337 -10.12 0.11 -1.34
CA TYR A 337 -9.28 -1.05 -1.02
C TYR A 337 -10.05 -2.38 -0.96
N ASN A 338 -9.33 -3.49 -0.83
CA ASN A 338 -9.92 -4.83 -0.85
C ASN A 338 -11.16 -4.97 0.05
N ALA A 339 -11.11 -4.40 1.25
CA ALA A 339 -12.17 -4.53 2.25
C ALA A 339 -13.40 -3.63 2.03
N MET A 340 -13.35 -2.67 1.09
CA MET A 340 -14.53 -1.90 0.72
C MET A 340 -15.53 -2.81 0.00
N PRO A 341 -16.75 -3.02 0.53
CA PRO A 341 -17.73 -3.84 -0.16
C PRO A 341 -18.20 -3.18 -1.46
N ILE A 342 -18.53 -3.98 -2.48
CA ILE A 342 -19.06 -3.49 -3.77
C ILE A 342 -20.28 -2.60 -3.53
N GLU A 343 -21.18 -3.01 -2.64
CA GLU A 343 -22.37 -2.23 -2.24
C GLU A 343 -22.02 -0.80 -1.81
N GLY A 344 -20.88 -0.59 -1.13
CA GLY A 344 -20.44 0.75 -0.72
C GLY A 344 -20.11 1.65 -1.90
N VAL A 345 -19.54 1.07 -2.96
CA VAL A 345 -19.22 1.80 -4.20
C VAL A 345 -20.49 2.03 -5.03
N GLU A 346 -21.39 1.04 -5.13
CA GLU A 346 -22.70 1.18 -5.79
C GLU A 346 -23.51 2.32 -5.16
N LYS A 347 -23.65 2.31 -3.84
CA LYS A 347 -24.37 3.38 -3.11
C LYS A 347 -23.71 4.75 -3.25
N LEU A 348 -22.36 4.81 -3.30
CA LEU A 348 -21.65 6.06 -3.58
C LEU A 348 -22.01 6.58 -4.97
N VAL A 349 -22.00 5.74 -6.00
CA VAL A 349 -22.34 6.12 -7.37
C VAL A 349 -23.80 6.59 -7.47
N ASP A 350 -24.72 5.91 -6.79
CA ASP A 350 -26.14 6.34 -6.77
C ASP A 350 -26.29 7.71 -6.08
N PHE A 351 -25.57 7.92 -4.97
CA PHE A 351 -25.52 9.24 -4.31
C PHE A 351 -24.92 10.32 -5.23
N MET A 352 -23.87 10.00 -6.00
CA MET A 352 -23.26 10.93 -6.96
C MET A 352 -24.24 11.31 -8.09
N LYS A 353 -25.01 10.35 -8.62
CA LYS A 353 -26.08 10.62 -9.62
C LYS A 353 -27.15 11.55 -9.07
N ASP A 354 -27.61 11.30 -7.86
CA ASP A 354 -28.62 12.13 -7.18
C ASP A 354 -28.10 13.55 -6.93
N PHE A 355 -26.84 13.65 -6.52
CA PHE A 355 -26.19 14.96 -6.32
C PHE A 355 -26.06 15.73 -7.64
N GLU A 356 -25.62 15.07 -8.72
CA GLU A 356 -25.53 15.66 -10.06
C GLU A 356 -26.89 16.17 -10.53
N ALA A 357 -27.95 15.37 -10.37
CA ALA A 357 -29.29 15.76 -10.79
C ALA A 357 -29.85 16.99 -10.03
N LYS A 358 -29.44 17.18 -8.77
CA LYS A 358 -29.87 18.31 -7.92
C LYS A 358 -29.06 19.59 -8.11
N ASN A 359 -27.88 19.50 -8.75
CA ASN A 359 -26.93 20.62 -8.84
C ASN A 359 -26.56 20.97 -10.31
N LYS A 360 -27.32 20.47 -11.29
CA LYS A 360 -27.27 20.87 -12.71
C LYS A 360 -27.89 22.23 -12.94
#